data_a051433321ad0070d68a0208ea458793
#
_entry.id   a051433321ad0070d68a0208ea458793
#
_cell.length_a   1.000
_cell.length_b   1.000
_cell.length_c   1.000
_cell.angle_alpha   90.00
_cell.angle_beta   90.00
_cell.angle_gamma   90.00
#
_symmetry.space_group_name_H-M   'P 1'
#
loop_
_entity.id
_entity.type
_entity.pdbx_description
1 polymer ?
#
loop_
_entity_poly.entity_id
_entity_poly.type
_entity_poly.pdbx_seq_one_letter_code
_entity_poly.pdbx_strand_id
1 'polypeptide(L)'
;MNTLQLFDGRTYDHARDGERLLTQLEAVRHVLADGRWRTITEIRHELDDLGIPSTETSVSSRIRDLRKAKFGAHQVDARCIERGLWAYRLEVIA
;
A
#
# COMPACT_ATOMS: atom_id res chain seq x y z
N MET A 1 -4.03 -24.62 19.48
CA MET A 1 -3.93 -24.10 19.09
C MET A 1 -4.00 -23.84 19.05
N ASN A 2 -4.44 -23.43 19.09
CA ASN A 2 -4.49 -22.72 18.87
C ASN A 2 -4.88 -22.40 19.01
N THR A 3 -5.40 -22.07 19.41
CA THR A 3 -5.69 -21.48 19.31
C THR A 3 -6.17 -21.32 19.15
N LEU A 4 -6.64 -21.03 19.33
CA LEU A 4 -6.95 -20.84 18.86
C LEU A 4 -7.41 -21.32 18.51
N GLN A 5 -7.92 -21.39 18.43
CA GLN A 5 -8.17 -21.57 17.84
C GLN A 5 -8.84 -21.54 17.89
N LEU A 6 -9.65 -21.22 18.31
CA LEU A 6 -10.01 -20.92 18.06
C LEU A 6 -10.49 -20.62 17.51
N PHE A 7 -10.95 -20.37 17.46
CA PHE A 7 -10.98 -19.77 16.68
C PHE A 7 -11.18 -20.25 15.70
N ASP A 8 -11.71 -20.47 15.35
CA ASP A 8 -11.55 -20.80 14.51
C ASP A 8 -11.18 -20.98 13.69
N GLY A 9 -11.97 -21.63 13.84
CA GLY A 9 -11.02 -21.81 12.95
C GLY A 9 -10.35 -20.92 12.16
N ARG A 10 -10.56 -20.10 11.96
CA ARG A 10 -9.81 -19.34 11.33
C ARG A 10 -9.02 -18.68 12.21
N THR A 11 -7.95 -19.09 12.24
CA THR A 11 -7.02 -18.48 13.10
C THR A 11 -6.42 -17.29 12.44
N TYR A 12 -6.57 -16.17 13.04
CA TYR A 12 -5.97 -14.95 12.53
C TYR A 12 -4.50 -14.94 12.93
N ASP A 13 -3.63 -14.90 11.96
CA ASP A 13 -2.19 -14.88 12.18
C ASP A 13 -1.68 -13.46 12.07
N HIS A 14 -1.49 -12.80 13.20
CA HIS A 14 -1.04 -11.40 13.23
C HIS A 14 0.34 -11.21 12.59
N ALA A 15 1.23 -12.16 12.75
CA ALA A 15 2.57 -12.02 12.17
C ALA A 15 2.51 -12.05 10.65
N ARG A 16 1.74 -12.99 10.10
CA ARG A 16 1.61 -13.12 8.65
C ARG A 16 0.91 -11.91 8.05
N ASP A 17 -0.14 -11.43 8.70
CA ASP A 17 -0.86 -10.26 8.21
C ASP A 17 0.01 -9.01 8.31
N GLY A 18 0.82 -8.89 9.36
CA GLY A 18 1.77 -7.81 9.49
C GLY A 18 2.82 -7.82 8.39
N GLU A 19 3.34 -9.00 8.05
CA GLU A 19 4.29 -9.14 6.96
C GLU A 19 3.69 -8.76 5.61
N ARG A 20 2.45 -9.18 5.36
CA ARG A 20 1.76 -8.84 4.12
C ARG A 20 1.58 -7.33 4.01
N LEU A 21 1.20 -6.69 5.10
CA LEU A 21 1.01 -5.24 5.13
C LEU A 21 2.31 -4.52 4.83
N LEU A 22 3.42 -4.94 5.46
CA LEU A 22 4.72 -4.33 5.24
C LEU A 22 5.22 -4.56 3.82
N THR A 23 4.97 -5.75 3.26
CA THR A 23 5.34 -6.07 1.88
C THR A 23 4.59 -5.17 0.90
N GLN A 24 3.28 -5.00 1.08
CA GLN A 24 2.51 -4.08 0.25
C GLN A 24 2.99 -2.65 0.40
N LEU A 25 3.26 -2.23 1.64
CA LEU A 25 3.72 -0.86 1.91
C LEU A 25 5.02 -0.56 1.20
N GLU A 26 6.00 -1.48 1.31
CA GLU A 26 7.29 -1.34 0.64
C GLU A 26 7.14 -1.34 -0.88
N ALA A 27 6.24 -2.18 -1.40
CA ALA A 27 6.00 -2.26 -2.83
C ALA A 27 5.38 -0.96 -3.36
N VAL A 28 4.41 -0.41 -2.66
CA VAL A 28 3.80 0.86 -3.05
C VAL A 28 4.85 1.98 -3.00
N ARG A 29 5.66 2.02 -1.94
CA ARG A 29 6.73 2.99 -1.83
C ARG A 29 7.71 2.87 -3.00
N HIS A 30 8.08 1.64 -3.33
CA HIS A 30 8.98 1.36 -4.45
C HIS A 30 8.41 1.84 -5.78
N VAL A 31 7.14 1.54 -6.04
CA VAL A 31 6.47 1.97 -7.27
C VAL A 31 6.45 3.49 -7.38
N LEU A 32 6.21 4.19 -6.27
CA LEU A 32 6.12 5.65 -6.28
C LEU A 32 7.47 6.35 -6.16
N ALA A 33 8.56 5.61 -5.95
CA ALA A 33 9.86 6.19 -5.66
C ALA A 33 10.47 6.99 -6.81
N ASP A 34 10.00 6.77 -8.03
CA ASP A 34 10.50 7.51 -9.20
C ASP A 34 9.86 8.91 -9.32
N GLY A 35 8.91 9.24 -8.45
CA GLY A 35 8.28 10.56 -8.41
C GLY A 35 7.24 10.80 -9.50
N ARG A 36 6.86 9.78 -10.24
CA ARG A 36 5.86 9.94 -11.31
C ARG A 36 4.46 9.84 -10.76
N TRP A 37 3.54 10.58 -11.37
CA TRP A 37 2.14 10.51 -11.00
C TRP A 37 1.53 9.19 -11.45
N ARG A 38 0.81 8.53 -10.55
CA ARG A 38 0.13 7.27 -10.84
C ARG A 38 -1.23 7.24 -10.17
N THR A 39 -2.23 6.74 -10.90
CA THR A 39 -3.54 6.46 -10.30
C THR A 39 -3.48 5.18 -9.48
N ILE A 40 -4.49 4.96 -8.67
CA ILE A 40 -4.61 3.70 -7.88
C ILE A 40 -4.56 2.49 -8.82
N THR A 41 -5.27 2.54 -9.94
CA THR A 41 -5.28 1.44 -10.90
C THR A 41 -3.90 1.17 -11.47
N GLU A 42 -3.16 2.23 -11.81
CA GLU A 42 -1.79 2.09 -12.32
C GLU A 42 -0.87 1.47 -11.27
N ILE A 43 -1.00 1.91 -10.02
CA ILE A 43 -0.21 1.33 -8.92
C ILE A 43 -0.52 -0.15 -8.77
N ARG A 44 -1.80 -0.53 -8.82
CA ARG A 44 -2.19 -1.93 -8.72
C ARG A 44 -1.57 -2.78 -9.83
N HIS A 45 -1.58 -2.27 -11.06
CA HIS A 45 -0.98 -2.99 -12.18
C HIS A 45 0.51 -3.22 -11.96
N GLU A 46 1.21 -2.23 -11.44
CA GLU A 46 2.64 -2.39 -11.16
C GLU A 46 2.89 -3.35 -10.01
N LEU A 47 2.02 -3.38 -9.00
CA LEU A 47 2.11 -4.38 -7.94
C LEU A 47 1.88 -5.78 -8.48
N ASP A 48 0.92 -5.94 -9.41
CA ASP A 48 0.70 -7.22 -10.06
C ASP A 48 1.96 -7.69 -10.79
N ASP A 49 2.63 -6.78 -11.49
CA ASP A 49 3.87 -7.10 -12.19
C ASP A 49 4.96 -7.55 -11.22
N LEU A 50 4.91 -7.08 -9.99
CA LEU A 50 5.84 -7.49 -8.93
C LEU A 50 5.39 -8.76 -8.22
N GLY A 51 4.24 -9.30 -8.59
CA GLY A 51 3.69 -10.49 -7.94
C GLY A 51 3.05 -10.23 -6.59
N ILE A 52 2.63 -8.99 -6.33
CA ILE A 52 2.07 -8.60 -5.05
C ILE A 52 0.57 -8.33 -5.19
N PRO A 53 -0.29 -9.18 -4.62
CA PRO A 53 -1.73 -8.99 -4.70
C PRO A 53 -2.17 -7.70 -3.99
N SER A 54 -3.12 -7.00 -4.60
CA SER A 54 -3.64 -5.78 -4.00
C SER A 54 -5.06 -5.50 -4.49
N THR A 55 -5.74 -4.62 -3.75
CA THR A 55 -7.04 -4.08 -4.13
C THR A 55 -6.93 -2.57 -4.13
N GLU A 56 -7.91 -1.88 -4.72
CA GLU A 56 -7.91 -0.41 -4.68
C GLU A 56 -7.94 0.09 -3.25
N THR A 57 -8.74 -0.55 -2.40
CA THR A 57 -8.83 -0.18 -0.98
C THR A 57 -7.49 -0.38 -0.28
N SER A 58 -6.82 -1.50 -0.53
CA SER A 58 -5.54 -1.76 0.13
C SER A 58 -4.47 -0.77 -0.33
N VAL A 59 -4.44 -0.43 -1.62
CA VAL A 59 -3.48 0.56 -2.12
C VAL A 59 -3.74 1.93 -1.50
N SER A 60 -5.01 2.36 -1.43
CA SER A 60 -5.37 3.62 -0.77
C SER A 60 -4.90 3.63 0.68
N SER A 61 -5.09 2.51 1.38
CA SER A 61 -4.65 2.38 2.77
C SER A 61 -3.13 2.48 2.89
N ARG A 62 -2.39 1.85 1.98
CA ARG A 62 -0.92 1.93 2.01
C ARG A 62 -0.43 3.34 1.71
N ILE A 63 -1.08 4.07 0.80
CA ILE A 63 -0.73 5.47 0.55
C ILE A 63 -0.91 6.29 1.82
N ARG A 64 -2.01 6.07 2.52
CA ARG A 64 -2.26 6.75 3.79
C ARG A 64 -1.19 6.40 4.83
N ASP A 65 -0.82 5.12 4.88
CA ASP A 65 0.19 4.65 5.82
C ASP A 65 1.56 5.27 5.57
N LEU A 66 1.93 5.48 4.30
CA LEU A 66 3.23 6.09 3.97
C LEU A 66 3.39 7.48 4.59
N ARG A 67 2.29 8.17 4.82
CA ARG A 67 2.32 9.52 5.43
C ARG A 67 2.52 9.48 6.95
N LYS A 68 2.35 8.31 7.57
CA LYS A 68 2.45 8.18 9.02
C LYS A 68 3.90 8.17 9.48
N ALA A 69 4.16 8.79 10.64
CA ALA A 69 5.51 8.88 11.18
C ALA A 69 6.15 7.52 11.38
N LYS A 70 5.38 6.52 11.82
CA LYS A 70 5.93 5.18 12.07
C LYS A 70 6.36 4.46 10.80
N PHE A 71 5.94 4.95 9.63
CA PHE A 71 6.32 4.36 8.35
C PHE A 71 7.19 5.30 7.52
N GLY A 72 7.76 6.32 8.14
CA GLY A 72 8.72 7.21 7.50
C GLY A 72 8.22 8.61 7.18
N ALA A 73 6.94 8.90 7.47
CA ALA A 73 6.35 10.22 7.23
C ALA A 73 6.63 10.74 5.82
N HIS A 74 6.46 9.89 4.81
CA HIS A 74 6.74 10.25 3.42
C HIS A 74 5.76 11.32 2.93
N GLN A 75 6.26 12.21 2.08
CA GLN A 75 5.45 13.22 1.44
C GLN A 75 4.81 12.60 0.20
N VAL A 76 3.52 12.28 0.28
CA VAL A 76 2.79 11.74 -0.85
C VAL A 76 1.82 12.82 -1.33
N ASP A 77 2.05 13.30 -2.55
CA ASP A 77 1.19 14.29 -3.16
C ASP A 77 0.02 13.64 -3.86
N ALA A 78 -1.10 14.32 -3.89
CA ALA A 78 -2.29 13.85 -4.56
C ALA A 78 -2.83 14.96 -5.45
N ARG A 79 -3.32 14.63 -6.64
CA ARG A 79 -4.00 15.61 -7.48
C ARG A 79 -5.18 14.96 -8.18
N CYS A 80 -6.23 15.75 -8.38
CA CYS A 80 -7.40 15.31 -9.11
C CYS A 80 -7.13 15.49 -10.61
N ILE A 81 -7.17 14.40 -11.38
CA ILE A 81 -6.97 14.44 -12.82
C ILE A 81 -8.27 14.80 -13.50
N GLU A 82 -9.35 14.14 -13.09
CA GLU A 82 -10.69 14.44 -13.54
C GLU A 82 -11.64 13.98 -12.43
N ARG A 83 -12.93 14.22 -12.60
CA ARG A 83 -13.89 13.94 -11.56
C ARG A 83 -13.77 12.50 -11.05
N GLY A 84 -13.49 12.35 -9.76
CA GLY A 84 -13.36 11.04 -9.11
C GLY A 84 -12.10 10.28 -9.42
N LEU A 85 -11.19 10.85 -10.22
CA LEU A 85 -9.94 10.17 -10.55
C LEU A 85 -8.76 10.96 -9.99
N TRP A 86 -8.01 10.34 -9.08
CA TRP A 86 -6.88 10.96 -8.41
C TRP A 86 -5.59 10.23 -8.77
N ALA A 87 -4.51 11.00 -8.87
CA ALA A 87 -3.17 10.46 -9.03
C ALA A 87 -2.31 10.85 -7.83
N TYR A 88 -1.31 10.03 -7.59
CA TYR A 88 -0.43 10.17 -6.42
C TYR A 88 1.02 10.06 -6.86
N ARG A 89 1.90 10.71 -6.11
CA ARG A 89 3.34 10.55 -6.30
C ARG A 89 4.04 10.74 -4.98
N LEU A 90 5.19 10.10 -4.84
CA LEU A 90 6.06 10.33 -3.71
C LEU A 90 6.94 11.50 -4.05
N GLU A 91 7.06 12.47 -3.14
CA GLU A 91 7.96 13.58 -3.38
C GLU A 91 9.39 13.08 -3.23
N VAL A 92 10.19 13.28 -4.26
CA VAL A 92 11.58 12.89 -4.25
C VAL A 92 12.38 14.06 -3.68
N ILE A 93 12.97 13.84 -2.51
CA ILE A 93 13.82 14.84 -1.89
C ILE A 93 15.24 14.55 -2.37
N ALA A 94 15.72 15.44 -3.18
CA ALA A 94 17.08 15.29 -3.74
C ALA A 94 18.14 15.58 -2.67
#